data_d27fbfa14fb267f50be357d2a4996f91
#
_entry.id   d27fbfa14fb267f50be357d2a4996f91
#
_cell.length_a   1.000
_cell.length_b   1.000
_cell.length_c   1.000
_cell.angle_alpha   90.00
_cell.angle_beta   90.00
_cell.angle_gamma   90.00
#
_symmetry.space_group_name_H-M   'P 1'
#
loop_
_entity.id
_entity.type
_entity.pdbx_description
1 polymer ?
#
loop_
_entity_poly.entity_id
_entity_poly.type
_entity_poly.pdbx_seq_one_letter_code
_entity_poly.pdbx_strand_id
1 'polypeptide(L)'
;RIEVEDGYLSMQRSRHGKLRVLPALLEKPGAPGAETGSAPQVRIAQVVLHDVAIDFHDASVRQGTHKMRFESLDASVGPLAFPAFDEATDIDLQATLKGPQRNGRISIRGEFTVASLDAKLKAVVQGVDLIALQPYLLKVNEGGVKRGSLDLTLDATVKAKRLHAPGRVTLSGLELASGDGLLGTFGGVPRQAVLAAMKRDGRIEVGFTLDGRIDAAHARQLGHLS
;
A
#
# COMPACT_ATOMS: atom_id res chain seq x y z
N ARG A 1 3.20 -18.74 -18.61
CA ARG A 1 3.79 -17.44 -18.26
C ARG A 1 3.04 -16.36 -19.03
N ILE A 2 2.74 -15.27 -18.35
CA ILE A 2 2.17 -14.04 -18.93
C ILE A 2 3.20 -12.93 -18.68
N GLU A 3 3.47 -12.11 -19.68
CA GLU A 3 4.43 -11.01 -19.60
C GLU A 3 3.78 -9.73 -20.15
N VAL A 4 3.93 -8.64 -19.42
CA VAL A 4 3.40 -7.33 -19.79
C VAL A 4 4.54 -6.32 -19.69
N GLU A 5 4.82 -5.62 -20.77
CA GLU A 5 5.85 -4.58 -20.88
C GLU A 5 5.19 -3.23 -21.15
N ASP A 6 5.76 -2.15 -20.61
CA ASP A 6 5.33 -0.76 -20.83
C ASP A 6 3.83 -0.53 -20.55
N GLY A 7 3.28 -1.27 -19.59
CA GLY A 7 1.86 -1.23 -19.27
C GLY A 7 1.45 0.03 -18.50
N TYR A 8 0.19 0.43 -18.64
CA TYR A 8 -0.42 1.46 -17.81
C TYR A 8 -1.68 0.92 -17.13
N LEU A 9 -1.79 1.18 -15.83
CA LEU A 9 -2.93 0.76 -15.02
C LEU A 9 -3.47 1.94 -14.21
N SER A 10 -4.78 2.14 -14.21
CA SER A 10 -5.45 3.06 -13.30
C SER A 10 -6.21 2.28 -12.23
N MET A 11 -5.94 2.58 -10.98
CA MET A 11 -6.59 1.96 -9.83
C MET A 11 -7.30 3.01 -9.00
N GLN A 12 -8.49 2.68 -8.52
CA GLN A 12 -9.26 3.56 -7.66
C GLN A 12 -9.67 2.86 -6.38
N ARG A 13 -9.44 3.52 -5.25
CA ARG A 13 -10.01 3.13 -3.95
C ARG A 13 -11.20 4.02 -3.63
N SER A 14 -12.36 3.43 -3.46
CA SER A 14 -13.58 4.16 -3.09
C SER A 14 -13.52 4.65 -1.63
N ARG A 15 -14.43 5.56 -1.25
CA ARG A 15 -14.61 6.03 0.14
C ARG A 15 -14.88 4.91 1.14
N HIS A 16 -15.43 3.79 0.66
CA HIS A 16 -15.69 2.60 1.48
C HIS A 16 -14.56 1.57 1.42
N GLY A 17 -13.38 1.95 0.91
CA GLY A 17 -12.20 1.08 0.84
C GLY A 17 -12.22 0.05 -0.28
N LYS A 18 -13.25 0.00 -1.14
CA LYS A 18 -13.32 -0.95 -2.26
C LYS A 18 -12.35 -0.54 -3.37
N LEU A 19 -11.47 -1.46 -3.74
CA LEU A 19 -10.53 -1.27 -4.84
C LEU A 19 -11.20 -1.58 -6.17
N ARG A 20 -10.97 -0.75 -7.19
CA ARG A 20 -11.37 -0.96 -8.59
C ARG A 20 -10.17 -0.73 -9.49
N VAL A 21 -10.04 -1.56 -10.50
CA VAL A 21 -9.01 -1.46 -11.53
C VAL A 21 -9.68 -0.97 -12.81
N LEU A 22 -9.12 0.06 -13.44
CA LEU A 22 -9.61 0.62 -14.71
C LEU A 22 -8.54 0.39 -15.81
N PRO A 23 -8.92 0.00 -17.02
CA PRO A 23 -10.28 -0.20 -17.52
C PRO A 23 -10.97 -1.41 -16.89
N ALA A 24 -12.28 -1.34 -16.80
CA ALA A 24 -13.17 -2.34 -16.20
C ALA A 24 -13.21 -3.70 -16.93
N LEU A 25 -12.23 -4.01 -17.76
CA LEU A 25 -12.09 -5.29 -18.47
C LEU A 25 -11.99 -6.50 -17.53
N LEU A 26 -11.71 -6.26 -16.24
CA LEU A 26 -11.69 -7.28 -15.19
C LEU A 26 -12.97 -7.32 -14.35
N GLU A 27 -13.90 -6.39 -14.53
CA GLU A 27 -15.26 -6.53 -14.00
C GLU A 27 -16.00 -7.54 -14.87
N LYS A 28 -16.14 -8.76 -14.36
CA LYS A 28 -16.97 -9.79 -15.01
C LYS A 28 -18.37 -9.21 -15.19
N PRO A 29 -18.89 -9.03 -16.43
CA PRO A 29 -20.31 -8.76 -16.59
C PRO A 29 -21.05 -9.93 -15.94
N GLY A 30 -21.96 -9.65 -15.02
CA GLY A 30 -22.83 -10.69 -14.49
C GLY A 30 -23.61 -11.30 -15.65
N ALA A 31 -23.13 -12.38 -16.21
CA ALA A 31 -23.87 -13.15 -17.17
C ALA A 31 -24.94 -13.92 -16.37
N PRO A 32 -26.23 -13.70 -16.63
CA PRO A 32 -27.29 -14.59 -16.17
C PRO A 32 -27.20 -15.86 -17.03
N GLY A 33 -26.82 -16.99 -16.42
CA GLY A 33 -26.82 -18.29 -17.06
C GLY A 33 -25.48 -18.94 -17.26
N ALA A 34 -24.63 -19.00 -16.19
CA ALA A 34 -23.53 -19.95 -16.19
C ALA A 34 -24.07 -21.32 -15.80
N GLU A 35 -24.08 -22.24 -16.78
CA GLU A 35 -24.33 -23.66 -16.59
C GLU A 35 -23.44 -24.20 -15.44
N THR A 36 -24.00 -25.12 -14.67
CA THR A 36 -23.41 -25.89 -13.59
C THR A 36 -22.35 -26.88 -14.12
N GLY A 37 -21.33 -26.38 -14.79
CA GLY A 37 -20.13 -27.10 -15.14
C GLY A 37 -19.01 -26.76 -14.18
N SER A 38 -18.24 -27.75 -13.73
CA SER A 38 -17.03 -27.51 -12.96
C SER A 38 -16.14 -26.53 -13.75
N ALA A 39 -15.79 -25.38 -13.12
CA ALA A 39 -14.94 -24.40 -13.78
C ALA A 39 -13.60 -25.04 -14.16
N PRO A 40 -13.09 -24.81 -15.38
CA PRO A 40 -11.83 -25.39 -15.81
C PRO A 40 -10.71 -24.97 -14.87
N GLN A 41 -9.87 -25.93 -14.49
CA GLN A 41 -8.65 -25.63 -13.72
C GLN A 41 -7.63 -24.99 -14.65
N VAL A 42 -7.20 -23.79 -14.32
CA VAL A 42 -6.16 -23.05 -15.06
C VAL A 42 -5.04 -22.71 -14.11
N ARG A 43 -3.82 -23.09 -14.46
CA ARG A 43 -2.62 -22.75 -13.70
C ARG A 43 -1.74 -21.80 -14.53
N ILE A 44 -1.51 -20.61 -14.02
CA ILE A 44 -0.57 -19.65 -14.59
C ILE A 44 0.73 -19.78 -13.78
N ALA A 45 1.78 -20.24 -14.42
CA ALA A 45 3.05 -20.45 -13.73
C ALA A 45 3.64 -19.13 -13.20
N GLN A 46 3.52 -18.05 -13.97
CA GLN A 46 4.09 -16.76 -13.60
C GLN A 46 3.43 -15.62 -14.39
N VAL A 47 3.20 -14.50 -13.73
CA VAL A 47 2.91 -13.20 -14.33
C VAL A 47 4.10 -12.29 -14.07
N VAL A 48 4.65 -11.69 -15.11
CA VAL A 48 5.79 -10.78 -15.05
C VAL A 48 5.37 -9.44 -15.63
N LEU A 49 5.67 -8.38 -14.89
CA LEU A 49 5.44 -7.00 -15.32
C LEU A 49 6.79 -6.31 -15.43
N HIS A 50 7.01 -5.58 -16.52
CA HIS A 50 8.20 -4.78 -16.76
C HIS A 50 7.80 -3.33 -17.07
N ASP A 51 8.40 -2.39 -16.37
CA ASP A 51 8.23 -0.94 -16.54
C ASP A 51 6.76 -0.49 -16.61
N VAL A 52 5.92 -1.03 -15.73
CA VAL A 52 4.50 -0.68 -15.68
C VAL A 52 4.30 0.60 -14.86
N ALA A 53 3.46 1.50 -15.37
CA ALA A 53 3.03 2.69 -14.63
C ALA A 53 1.65 2.48 -14.01
N ILE A 54 1.47 2.92 -12.75
CA ILE A 54 0.19 2.84 -12.04
C ILE A 54 -0.21 4.22 -11.52
N ASP A 55 -1.40 4.69 -11.89
CA ASP A 55 -2.07 5.81 -11.25
C ASP A 55 -3.06 5.28 -10.21
N PHE A 56 -2.79 5.55 -8.95
CA PHE A 56 -3.65 5.16 -7.84
C PHE A 56 -4.43 6.36 -7.30
N HIS A 57 -5.75 6.28 -7.36
CA HIS A 57 -6.68 7.31 -6.90
C HIS A 57 -7.36 6.85 -5.61
N ASP A 58 -7.00 7.44 -4.48
CA ASP A 58 -7.60 7.11 -3.18
C ASP A 58 -8.64 8.14 -2.77
N ALA A 59 -9.91 7.74 -2.81
CA ALA A 59 -11.05 8.55 -2.35
C ALA A 59 -11.38 8.29 -0.87
N SER A 60 -10.66 7.40 -0.18
CA SER A 60 -10.90 7.12 1.25
C SER A 60 -10.29 8.17 2.16
N VAL A 61 -9.39 9.01 1.66
CA VAL A 61 -8.80 10.11 2.42
C VAL A 61 -9.78 11.28 2.58
N ARG A 62 -9.69 11.97 3.72
CA ARG A 62 -10.66 13.02 4.11
C ARG A 62 -10.60 14.30 3.25
N GLN A 63 -9.53 14.51 2.51
CA GLN A 63 -9.28 15.75 1.75
C GLN A 63 -9.68 15.66 0.26
N GLY A 64 -10.52 14.71 -0.11
CA GLY A 64 -10.90 14.43 -1.50
C GLY A 64 -10.14 13.24 -2.07
N THR A 65 -10.12 13.09 -3.38
CA THR A 65 -9.39 12.00 -4.03
C THR A 65 -7.90 12.34 -4.10
N HIS A 66 -7.07 11.53 -3.45
CA HIS A 66 -5.62 11.67 -3.51
C HIS A 66 -5.05 10.79 -4.62
N LYS A 67 -4.23 11.38 -5.48
CA LYS A 67 -3.57 10.66 -6.56
C LYS A 67 -2.12 10.36 -6.18
N MET A 68 -1.74 9.09 -6.28
CA MET A 68 -0.34 8.64 -6.23
C MET A 68 0.02 7.98 -7.56
N ARG A 69 1.23 8.26 -8.05
CA ARG A 69 1.75 7.66 -9.26
C ARG A 69 2.96 6.80 -8.96
N PHE A 70 2.88 5.54 -9.40
CA PHE A 70 3.98 4.61 -9.39
C PHE A 70 4.50 4.45 -10.81
N GLU A 71 5.81 4.45 -10.97
CA GLU A 71 6.50 4.26 -12.24
C GLU A 71 7.57 3.19 -12.09
N SER A 72 8.04 2.68 -13.22
CA SER A 72 9.06 1.63 -13.29
C SER A 72 8.73 0.48 -12.34
N LEU A 73 7.48 0.01 -12.44
CA LEU A 73 7.03 -1.12 -11.67
C LEU A 73 7.46 -2.40 -12.39
N ASP A 74 8.36 -3.12 -11.75
CA ASP A 74 8.75 -4.46 -12.11
C ASP A 74 8.15 -5.42 -11.09
N ALA A 75 7.49 -6.48 -11.53
CA ALA A 75 6.92 -7.47 -10.65
C ALA A 75 6.94 -8.87 -11.25
N SER A 76 7.10 -9.84 -10.39
CA SER A 76 6.93 -11.26 -10.67
C SER A 76 5.98 -11.87 -9.64
N VAL A 77 4.92 -12.52 -10.12
CA VAL A 77 3.89 -13.13 -9.28
C VAL A 77 3.59 -14.54 -9.82
N GLY A 78 3.61 -15.55 -8.98
CA GLY A 78 3.22 -16.91 -9.36
C GLY A 78 3.78 -17.98 -8.43
N PRO A 79 3.25 -19.21 -8.57
CA PRO A 79 2.16 -19.64 -9.44
C PRO A 79 0.78 -19.16 -9.01
N LEU A 80 -0.19 -19.12 -9.94
CA LEU A 80 -1.60 -18.83 -9.67
C LEU A 80 -2.46 -19.99 -10.18
N ALA A 81 -3.18 -20.65 -9.27
CA ALA A 81 -4.07 -21.78 -9.58
C ALA A 81 -5.55 -21.35 -9.47
N PHE A 82 -6.25 -21.31 -10.60
CA PHE A 82 -7.67 -20.97 -10.69
C PHE A 82 -8.53 -22.22 -10.77
N PRO A 83 -9.70 -22.27 -10.16
CA PRO A 83 -10.34 -21.26 -9.29
C PRO A 83 -9.98 -21.42 -7.80
N ALA A 84 -9.18 -22.41 -7.41
CA ALA A 84 -8.96 -22.77 -6.01
C ALA A 84 -8.10 -21.74 -5.25
N PHE A 85 -7.06 -21.16 -5.88
CA PHE A 85 -6.13 -20.22 -5.27
C PHE A 85 -5.49 -20.73 -3.96
N ASP A 86 -5.31 -22.04 -3.84
CA ASP A 86 -4.85 -22.74 -2.63
C ASP A 86 -3.34 -23.02 -2.63
N GLU A 87 -2.67 -22.77 -3.75
CA GLU A 87 -1.21 -22.82 -3.83
C GLU A 87 -0.57 -21.55 -3.27
N ALA A 88 0.60 -21.70 -2.66
CA ALA A 88 1.44 -20.55 -2.27
C ALA A 88 1.93 -19.84 -3.54
N THR A 89 1.78 -18.53 -3.55
CA THR A 89 2.14 -17.65 -4.66
C THR A 89 3.28 -16.74 -4.20
N ASP A 90 4.40 -16.81 -4.89
CA ASP A 90 5.52 -15.90 -4.68
C ASP A 90 5.22 -14.52 -5.27
N ILE A 91 5.72 -13.48 -4.62
CA ILE A 91 5.71 -12.11 -5.12
C ILE A 91 7.08 -11.46 -4.93
N ASP A 92 7.59 -10.85 -5.99
CA ASP A 92 8.70 -9.90 -5.96
C ASP A 92 8.26 -8.66 -6.76
N LEU A 93 8.18 -7.53 -6.10
CA LEU A 93 7.72 -6.28 -6.68
C LEU A 93 8.66 -5.15 -6.30
N GLN A 94 9.01 -4.32 -7.28
CA GLN A 94 9.71 -3.06 -7.08
C GLN A 94 9.00 -1.96 -7.87
N ALA A 95 8.95 -0.75 -7.32
CA ALA A 95 8.36 0.41 -7.98
C ALA A 95 8.96 1.71 -7.46
N THR A 96 8.84 2.77 -8.25
CA THR A 96 9.17 4.14 -7.89
C THR A 96 7.89 4.91 -7.62
N LEU A 97 7.68 5.37 -6.38
CA LEU A 97 6.59 6.29 -6.04
C LEU A 97 7.04 7.72 -6.34
N LYS A 98 6.30 8.40 -7.20
CA LYS A 98 6.55 9.81 -7.54
C LYS A 98 6.13 10.71 -6.38
N GLY A 99 6.99 11.65 -6.05
CA GLY A 99 6.68 12.68 -5.05
C GLY A 99 7.01 14.07 -5.58
N PRO A 100 6.43 15.13 -4.99
CA PRO A 100 6.61 16.51 -5.43
C PRO A 100 8.07 17.00 -5.40
N GLN A 101 8.87 16.56 -4.44
CA GLN A 101 10.27 16.97 -4.28
C GLN A 101 11.25 15.84 -4.55
N ARG A 102 10.84 14.60 -4.32
CA ARG A 102 11.67 13.40 -4.54
C ARG A 102 10.84 12.18 -4.84
N ASN A 103 11.43 11.25 -5.55
CA ASN A 103 10.85 9.94 -5.75
C ASN A 103 11.29 9.01 -4.62
N GLY A 104 10.37 8.14 -4.18
CA GLY A 104 10.68 7.05 -3.25
C GLY A 104 10.72 5.71 -3.97
N ARG A 105 11.42 4.74 -3.38
CA ARG A 105 11.46 3.36 -3.86
C ARG A 105 10.64 2.46 -2.94
N ILE A 106 9.91 1.54 -3.53
CA ILE A 106 9.10 0.54 -2.82
C ILE A 106 9.53 -0.83 -3.32
N SER A 107 9.71 -1.78 -2.41
CA SER A 107 9.85 -3.19 -2.75
C SER A 107 9.02 -4.06 -1.82
N ILE A 108 8.40 -5.11 -2.37
CA ILE A 108 7.63 -6.11 -1.63
C ILE A 108 8.07 -7.48 -2.12
N ARG A 109 8.44 -8.35 -1.18
CA ARG A 109 8.86 -9.73 -1.47
C ARG A 109 8.25 -10.70 -0.49
N GLY A 110 7.99 -11.91 -0.95
CA GLY A 110 7.54 -13.01 -0.10
C GLY A 110 6.56 -13.91 -0.79
N GLU A 111 5.70 -14.54 0.00
CA GLU A 111 4.71 -15.51 -0.44
C GLU A 111 3.34 -15.24 0.19
N PHE A 112 2.29 -15.61 -0.51
CA PHE A 112 0.93 -15.55 0.00
C PHE A 112 0.06 -16.64 -0.61
N THR A 113 -0.99 -17.06 0.12
CA THR A 113 -2.01 -17.99 -0.37
C THR A 113 -3.36 -17.30 -0.32
N VAL A 114 -3.99 -17.09 -1.48
CA VAL A 114 -5.22 -16.29 -1.57
C VAL A 114 -6.38 -16.96 -0.83
N ALA A 115 -6.53 -18.28 -0.96
CA ALA A 115 -7.65 -19.02 -0.36
C ALA A 115 -7.64 -18.99 1.18
N SER A 116 -6.47 -19.14 1.80
CA SER A 116 -6.32 -19.15 3.27
C SER A 116 -6.05 -17.76 3.84
N LEU A 117 -5.64 -16.79 3.01
CA LEU A 117 -5.11 -15.48 3.38
C LEU A 117 -3.80 -15.58 4.19
N ASP A 118 -3.13 -16.72 4.16
CA ASP A 118 -1.81 -16.84 4.78
C ASP A 118 -0.78 -16.10 3.92
N ALA A 119 0.14 -15.41 4.59
CA ALA A 119 1.17 -14.64 3.89
C ALA A 119 2.42 -14.47 4.76
N LYS A 120 3.57 -14.36 4.09
CA LYS A 120 4.83 -13.94 4.69
C LYS A 120 5.49 -12.96 3.74
N LEU A 121 5.38 -11.68 4.05
CA LEU A 121 5.79 -10.58 3.17
C LEU A 121 6.77 -9.66 3.86
N LYS A 122 7.78 -9.23 3.14
CA LYS A 122 8.68 -8.15 3.54
C LYS A 122 8.43 -6.95 2.63
N ALA A 123 8.11 -5.81 3.24
CA ALA A 123 7.97 -4.54 2.54
C ALA A 123 9.09 -3.59 2.96
N VAL A 124 9.70 -2.93 2.00
CA VAL A 124 10.71 -1.89 2.21
C VAL A 124 10.33 -0.67 1.39
N VAL A 125 10.28 0.46 2.06
CA VAL A 125 10.02 1.78 1.46
C VAL A 125 11.21 2.66 1.78
N GLN A 126 11.74 3.37 0.79
CA GLN A 126 12.93 4.18 0.93
C GLN A 126 12.74 5.58 0.31
N GLY A 127 13.02 6.60 1.10
CA GLY A 127 13.09 7.99 0.65
C GLY A 127 11.79 8.56 0.12
N VAL A 128 10.63 8.00 0.48
CA VAL A 128 9.33 8.49 0.02
C VAL A 128 9.08 9.90 0.52
N ASP A 129 8.66 10.79 -0.37
CA ASP A 129 8.32 12.17 -0.06
C ASP A 129 7.12 12.24 0.88
N LEU A 130 7.30 12.85 2.04
CA LEU A 130 6.23 13.00 3.03
C LEU A 130 5.09 13.90 2.53
N ILE A 131 5.33 14.79 1.56
CA ILE A 131 4.28 15.60 0.95
C ILE A 131 3.30 14.69 0.18
N ALA A 132 3.82 13.66 -0.52
CA ALA A 132 2.97 12.69 -1.20
C ALA A 132 2.10 11.86 -0.26
N LEU A 133 2.50 11.73 1.00
CA LEU A 133 1.77 10.97 2.02
C LEU A 133 0.95 11.87 2.96
N GLN A 134 1.00 13.19 2.79
CA GLN A 134 0.35 14.15 3.69
C GLN A 134 -1.12 13.84 4.00
N PRO A 135 -1.98 13.43 3.04
CA PRO A 135 -3.40 13.16 3.33
C PRO A 135 -3.62 12.00 4.31
N TYR A 136 -2.63 11.14 4.50
CA TYR A 136 -2.68 10.02 5.46
C TYR A 136 -2.10 10.39 6.83
N LEU A 137 -1.25 11.42 6.89
CA LEU A 137 -0.47 11.77 8.07
C LEU A 137 -1.07 12.91 8.87
N LEU A 138 -1.84 13.79 8.22
CA LEU A 138 -2.39 15.03 8.81
C LEU A 138 -3.91 15.09 8.68
N LYS A 139 -4.54 15.67 9.69
CA LYS A 139 -5.97 16.04 9.62
C LYS A 139 -6.14 17.34 8.80
N VAL A 140 -7.38 17.55 8.30
CA VAL A 140 -7.72 18.60 7.33
C VAL A 140 -7.26 20.01 7.73
N ASN A 141 -7.13 20.33 9.01
CA ASN A 141 -6.81 21.68 9.52
C ASN A 141 -5.44 21.77 10.21
N GLU A 142 -4.56 20.77 10.05
CA GLU A 142 -3.30 20.67 10.82
C GLU A 142 -2.06 21.25 10.13
N GLY A 143 -2.20 22.17 9.20
CA GLY A 143 -1.06 22.69 8.45
C GLY A 143 -0.43 21.60 7.56
N GLY A 144 0.46 21.96 6.65
CA GLY A 144 1.04 21.05 5.66
C GLY A 144 2.41 20.50 6.06
N VAL A 145 2.85 19.47 5.35
CA VAL A 145 4.25 19.07 5.29
C VAL A 145 4.94 19.94 4.25
N LYS A 146 6.03 20.63 4.63
CA LYS A 146 6.86 21.41 3.71
C LYS A 146 7.90 20.54 3.02
N ARG A 147 8.52 19.63 3.75
CA ARG A 147 9.50 18.67 3.25
C ARG A 147 9.72 17.54 4.25
N GLY A 148 10.40 16.51 3.79
CA GLY A 148 10.84 15.36 4.57
C GLY A 148 10.70 14.07 3.79
N SER A 149 11.33 13.03 4.29
CA SER A 149 11.24 11.69 3.70
C SER A 149 10.92 10.63 4.74
N LEU A 150 10.32 9.56 4.24
CA LEU A 150 9.96 8.38 5.02
C LEU A 150 10.69 7.16 4.47
N ASP A 151 11.32 6.42 5.38
CA ASP A 151 11.75 5.05 5.16
C ASP A 151 10.92 4.12 6.05
N LEU A 152 10.55 2.95 5.54
CA LEU A 152 9.79 1.93 6.27
C LEU A 152 10.34 0.55 5.96
N THR A 153 10.48 -0.27 6.98
CA THR A 153 10.62 -1.72 6.84
C THR A 153 9.48 -2.40 7.59
N LEU A 154 8.88 -3.42 6.98
CA LEU A 154 7.79 -4.17 7.57
C LEU A 154 7.95 -5.65 7.22
N ASP A 155 7.94 -6.51 8.24
CA ASP A 155 7.97 -7.96 8.09
C ASP A 155 6.60 -8.51 8.52
N ALA A 156 5.72 -8.75 7.55
CA ALA A 156 4.34 -9.16 7.80
C ALA A 156 4.17 -10.67 7.69
N THR A 157 3.63 -11.28 8.72
CA THR A 157 3.20 -12.68 8.72
C THR A 157 1.71 -12.74 8.99
N VAL A 158 0.96 -13.40 8.11
CA VAL A 158 -0.43 -13.74 8.32
C VAL A 158 -0.54 -15.24 8.37
N LYS A 159 -1.09 -15.78 9.46
CA LYS A 159 -1.35 -17.21 9.62
C LYS A 159 -2.70 -17.41 10.30
N ALA A 160 -3.55 -18.26 9.72
CA ALA A 160 -4.89 -18.50 10.22
C ALA A 160 -5.66 -17.19 10.49
N LYS A 161 -5.58 -16.25 9.56
CA LYS A 161 -6.17 -14.90 9.64
C LYS A 161 -5.66 -14.03 10.81
N ARG A 162 -4.53 -14.35 11.38
CA ARG A 162 -3.86 -13.52 12.39
C ARG A 162 -2.67 -12.84 11.74
N LEU A 163 -2.68 -11.51 11.76
CA LEU A 163 -1.56 -10.67 11.34
C LEU A 163 -0.62 -10.44 12.52
N HIS A 164 0.66 -10.59 12.28
CA HIS A 164 1.75 -10.10 13.10
C HIS A 164 2.76 -9.43 12.17
N ALA A 165 2.98 -8.13 12.34
CA ALA A 165 3.84 -7.37 11.45
C ALA A 165 4.69 -6.36 12.23
N PRO A 166 5.86 -6.78 12.73
CA PRO A 166 6.85 -5.86 13.24
C PRO A 166 7.40 -4.98 12.12
N GLY A 167 7.62 -3.70 12.45
CA GLY A 167 8.10 -2.74 11.50
C GLY A 167 8.90 -1.63 12.15
N ARG A 168 9.56 -0.85 11.30
CA ARG A 168 10.33 0.33 11.68
C ARG A 168 10.08 1.43 10.67
N VAL A 169 9.72 2.59 11.15
CA VAL A 169 9.58 3.80 10.33
C VAL A 169 10.65 4.80 10.74
N THR A 170 11.27 5.43 9.75
CA THR A 170 12.22 6.52 9.94
C THR A 170 11.74 7.73 9.16
N LEU A 171 11.61 8.86 9.85
CA LEU A 171 11.34 10.16 9.25
C LEU A 171 12.61 10.98 9.25
N SER A 172 12.99 11.57 8.13
CA SER A 172 14.20 12.38 7.98
C SER A 172 13.88 13.75 7.40
N GLY A 173 14.48 14.79 7.96
CA GLY A 173 14.37 16.16 7.48
C GLY A 173 12.96 16.71 7.44
N LEU A 174 12.07 16.25 8.34
CA LEU A 174 10.67 16.69 8.39
C LEU A 174 10.57 18.16 8.80
N GLU A 175 9.95 18.97 7.93
CA GLU A 175 9.52 20.32 8.23
C GLU A 175 8.00 20.43 8.03
N LEU A 176 7.32 20.97 9.02
CA LEU A 176 5.90 21.22 9.00
C LEU A 176 5.63 22.71 8.72
N ALA A 177 4.58 23.01 7.96
CA ALA A 177 4.13 24.40 7.76
C ALA A 177 3.73 25.00 9.10
N SER A 178 3.97 26.31 9.27
CA SER A 178 3.45 27.06 10.38
C SER A 178 1.92 27.09 10.27
N GLY A 179 1.23 26.58 11.27
CA GLY A 179 -0.24 26.56 11.34
C GLY A 179 -0.66 26.67 12.78
N ASP A 180 -1.88 27.09 13.02
CA ASP A 180 -2.46 27.37 14.36
C ASP A 180 -2.59 26.12 15.25
N GLY A 181 -2.17 24.97 14.77
CA GLY A 181 -2.31 23.68 15.45
C GLY A 181 -1.04 23.20 16.17
N LEU A 182 -0.51 23.96 17.14
CA LEU A 182 0.52 23.44 18.06
C LEU A 182 0.03 22.20 18.86
N LEU A 183 -1.29 22.04 18.95
CA LEU A 183 -1.97 20.93 19.64
C LEU A 183 -2.31 19.74 18.71
N GLY A 184 -1.97 19.81 17.42
CA GLY A 184 -2.25 18.76 16.45
C GLY A 184 -1.37 17.53 16.63
N THR A 185 -1.69 16.47 15.88
CA THR A 185 -0.92 15.23 15.82
C THR A 185 -0.29 15.04 14.42
N PHE A 186 0.80 14.33 14.35
CA PHE A 186 1.41 13.84 13.12
C PHE A 186 1.52 12.33 13.21
N GLY A 187 0.80 11.60 12.37
CA GLY A 187 0.75 10.15 12.44
C GLY A 187 0.30 9.60 13.81
N GLY A 188 -0.60 10.34 14.52
CA GLY A 188 -1.06 9.97 15.87
C GLY A 188 -0.15 10.39 17.03
N VAL A 189 1.02 10.96 16.75
CA VAL A 189 1.96 11.46 17.77
C VAL A 189 1.79 12.97 17.95
N PRO A 190 1.85 13.53 19.20
CA PRO A 190 1.79 14.97 19.41
C PRO A 190 2.83 15.72 18.59
N ARG A 191 2.40 16.73 17.82
CA ARG A 191 3.24 17.50 16.89
C ARG A 191 4.46 18.12 17.58
N GLN A 192 4.32 18.59 18.81
CA GLN A 192 5.43 19.14 19.59
C GLN A 192 6.52 18.12 19.86
N ALA A 193 6.16 16.87 20.18
CA ALA A 193 7.12 15.79 20.40
C ALA A 193 7.89 15.47 19.11
N VAL A 194 7.17 15.42 17.96
CA VAL A 194 7.77 15.23 16.64
C VAL A 194 8.77 16.34 16.32
N LEU A 195 8.38 17.62 16.50
CA LEU A 195 9.26 18.74 16.21
C LEU A 195 10.46 18.82 17.17
N ALA A 196 10.29 18.46 18.45
CA ALA A 196 11.39 18.40 19.41
C ALA A 196 12.42 17.34 19.04
N ALA A 197 11.97 16.15 18.63
CA ALA A 197 12.84 15.08 18.16
C ALA A 197 13.60 15.49 16.88
N MET A 198 12.91 16.12 15.92
CA MET A 198 13.55 16.63 14.69
C MET A 198 14.59 17.70 14.95
N LYS A 199 14.37 18.60 15.92
CA LYS A 199 15.35 19.64 16.29
C LYS A 199 16.64 19.03 16.85
N ARG A 200 16.53 17.90 17.54
CA ARG A 200 17.69 17.25 18.18
C ARG A 200 18.56 16.51 17.17
N ASP A 201 17.95 15.67 16.34
CA ASP A 201 18.68 14.67 15.55
C ASP A 201 18.39 14.78 14.05
N GLY A 202 17.46 15.64 13.59
CA GLY A 202 17.02 15.73 12.20
C GLY A 202 16.31 14.46 11.67
N ARG A 203 16.12 13.47 12.56
CA ARG A 203 15.63 12.15 12.26
C ARG A 203 14.80 11.61 13.42
N ILE A 204 13.73 10.93 13.12
CA ILE A 204 12.92 10.18 14.10
C ILE A 204 12.83 8.73 13.62
N GLU A 205 13.13 7.81 14.51
CA GLU A 205 13.00 6.38 14.28
C GLU A 205 12.02 5.79 15.29
N VAL A 206 11.02 5.05 14.79
CA VAL A 206 10.00 4.41 15.62
C VAL A 206 9.84 2.96 15.18
N GLY A 207 10.08 2.04 16.12
CA GLY A 207 9.70 0.64 15.98
C GLY A 207 8.23 0.46 16.39
N PHE A 208 7.50 -0.37 15.67
CA PHE A 208 6.11 -0.69 15.97
C PHE A 208 5.81 -2.15 15.60
N THR A 209 4.69 -2.66 16.08
CA THR A 209 4.17 -3.95 15.67
C THR A 209 2.68 -3.82 15.39
N LEU A 210 2.24 -4.29 14.24
CA LEU A 210 0.82 -4.39 13.90
C LEU A 210 0.36 -5.81 14.22
N ASP A 211 -0.58 -5.94 15.15
CA ASP A 211 -1.21 -7.20 15.50
C ASP A 211 -2.70 -7.11 15.28
N GLY A 212 -3.30 -8.14 14.67
CA GLY A 212 -4.73 -8.13 14.40
C GLY A 212 -5.27 -9.41 13.78
N ARG A 213 -6.58 -9.42 13.52
CA ARG A 213 -7.24 -10.46 12.73
C ARG A 213 -7.60 -9.88 11.38
N ILE A 214 -7.28 -10.64 10.32
CA ILE A 214 -7.69 -10.32 8.96
C ILE A 214 -8.93 -11.15 8.64
N ASP A 215 -10.10 -10.54 8.72
CA ASP A 215 -11.33 -11.12 8.18
C ASP A 215 -11.62 -10.49 6.83
N ALA A 216 -12.22 -11.23 5.90
CA ALA A 216 -12.59 -10.71 4.58
C ALA A 216 -13.49 -9.46 4.66
N ALA A 217 -14.18 -9.26 5.79
CA ALA A 217 -14.91 -8.04 6.12
C ALA A 217 -14.01 -6.91 6.66
N HIS A 218 -12.91 -7.21 7.36
CA HIS A 218 -11.98 -6.24 7.96
C HIS A 218 -10.86 -5.79 7.00
N ALA A 219 -10.54 -6.53 5.98
CA ALA A 219 -9.76 -6.00 4.85
C ALA A 219 -10.42 -4.75 4.23
N ARG A 220 -11.72 -4.55 4.48
CA ARG A 220 -12.48 -3.34 4.18
C ARG A 220 -12.30 -2.22 5.22
N GLN A 221 -11.79 -2.49 6.42
CA GLN A 221 -11.70 -1.56 7.55
C GLN A 221 -10.28 -1.14 7.93
N LEU A 222 -9.21 -1.76 7.40
CA LEU A 222 -7.84 -1.30 7.61
C LEU A 222 -7.55 0.09 6.97
N GLY A 223 -8.60 0.72 6.40
CA GLY A 223 -8.62 2.13 6.01
C GLY A 223 -9.13 3.09 7.08
N HIS A 224 -9.48 2.63 8.26
CA HIS A 224 -9.94 3.44 9.40
C HIS A 224 -9.00 3.29 10.60
N LEU A 225 -7.77 3.78 10.47
CA LEU A 225 -7.03 4.22 11.63
C LEU A 225 -7.47 5.67 11.90
N SER A 226 -8.35 5.79 12.87
CA SER A 226 -8.84 7.05 13.43
C SER A 226 -7.72 7.81 14.11
#